data_31dc2bdba253bd1a9b0e1d0b866302ca
#
_entry.id   31dc2bdba253bd1a9b0e1d0b866302ca
#
_cell.length_a   1.000
_cell.length_b   1.000
_cell.length_c   1.000
_cell.angle_alpha   90.00
_cell.angle_beta   90.00
_cell.angle_gamma   90.00
#
_symmetry.space_group_name_H-M   'P 1'
#
loop_
_entity.id
_entity.type
_entity.pdbx_description
1 polymer ?
#
loop_
_entity_poly.entity_id
_entity_poly.type
_entity_poly.pdbx_seq_one_letter_code
_entity_poly.pdbx_strand_id
1 'polypeptide(L)'
;MAYDEKLAARVRAILGDGADVREQQMFGGLTFLVAGHMCCGIVGETLVLRLNENLANQALEQPHVRPMDFTGRPMKNMVYIDPPGHRGRALRAWVETAAAHARSLPAKPIH
;
A
#
# COMPACT_ATOMS: atom_id res chain seq x y z
N MET A 1 -0.55 16.51 -10.62
CA MET A 1 -1.20 15.71 -9.57
C MET A 1 -0.20 14.82 -8.92
N ALA A 2 -0.30 14.62 -7.62
CA ALA A 2 0.72 13.92 -6.87
C ALA A 2 0.63 12.40 -7.00
N TYR A 3 -0.46 11.86 -7.58
CA TYR A 3 -0.64 10.43 -7.74
C TYR A 3 -1.58 10.12 -8.91
N ASP A 4 -1.47 8.88 -9.41
CA ASP A 4 -2.31 8.40 -10.52
C ASP A 4 -3.72 8.12 -10.01
N GLU A 5 -4.69 8.90 -10.46
CA GLU A 5 -6.08 8.76 -10.01
C GLU A 5 -6.76 7.49 -10.53
N LYS A 6 -6.33 6.96 -11.67
CA LYS A 6 -6.86 5.69 -12.17
C LYS A 6 -6.44 4.55 -11.27
N LEU A 7 -5.18 4.58 -10.84
CA LEU A 7 -4.68 3.58 -9.90
C LEU A 7 -5.41 3.71 -8.56
N ALA A 8 -5.64 4.93 -8.09
CA ALA A 8 -6.39 5.15 -6.86
C ALA A 8 -7.80 4.57 -6.94
N ALA A 9 -8.49 4.77 -8.07
CA ALA A 9 -9.83 4.23 -8.26
C ALA A 9 -9.83 2.70 -8.23
N ARG A 10 -8.81 2.06 -8.80
CA ARG A 10 -8.68 0.61 -8.78
C ARG A 10 -8.44 0.08 -7.38
N VAL A 11 -7.60 0.76 -6.60
CA VAL A 11 -7.34 0.38 -5.21
C VAL A 11 -8.62 0.53 -4.37
N ARG A 12 -9.37 1.63 -4.55
CA ARG A 12 -10.65 1.82 -3.85
C ARG A 12 -11.62 0.68 -4.14
N ALA A 13 -11.70 0.26 -5.40
CA ALA A 13 -12.59 -0.82 -5.79
C ALA A 13 -12.20 -2.14 -5.11
N ILE A 14 -10.91 -2.39 -4.95
CA ILE A 14 -10.43 -3.61 -4.29
C ILE A 14 -10.72 -3.57 -2.79
N LEU A 15 -10.46 -2.45 -2.13
CA LEU A 15 -10.66 -2.32 -0.68
C LEU A 15 -12.14 -2.22 -0.30
N GLY A 16 -12.98 -1.68 -1.20
CA GLY A 16 -14.40 -1.51 -0.96
C GLY A 16 -14.71 -0.32 -0.05
N ASP A 17 -15.98 -0.20 0.33
CA ASP A 17 -16.51 0.92 1.12
C ASP A 17 -16.62 0.59 2.61
N GLY A 18 -15.80 -0.34 3.11
CA GLY A 18 -15.86 -0.74 4.50
C GLY A 18 -15.65 0.44 5.47
N ALA A 19 -16.29 0.37 6.62
CA ALA A 19 -16.17 1.43 7.65
C ALA A 19 -14.74 1.54 8.18
N ASP A 20 -13.93 0.51 8.01
CA ASP A 20 -12.53 0.49 8.45
C ASP A 20 -11.56 1.06 7.41
N VAL A 21 -12.04 1.49 6.24
CA VAL A 21 -11.18 2.01 5.17
C VAL A 21 -11.25 3.53 5.13
N ARG A 22 -10.09 4.17 5.14
CA ARG A 22 -9.99 5.64 5.06
C ARG A 22 -8.88 6.03 4.11
N GLU A 23 -8.97 7.24 3.57
CA GLU A 23 -7.95 7.81 2.69
C GLU A 23 -7.36 9.05 3.34
N GLN A 24 -6.05 9.22 3.16
CA GLN A 24 -5.34 10.38 3.69
C GLN A 24 -4.19 10.74 2.76
N GLN A 25 -3.99 12.03 2.51
CA GLN A 25 -2.83 12.46 1.73
C GLN A 25 -1.58 12.44 2.61
N MET A 26 -0.57 11.70 2.18
CA MET A 26 0.71 11.55 2.88
C MET A 26 1.82 11.27 1.88
N PHE A 27 3.05 11.58 2.25
CA PHE A 27 4.25 11.26 1.46
C PHE A 27 4.19 11.81 0.04
N GLY A 28 3.48 12.91 -0.16
CA GLY A 28 3.29 13.48 -1.50
C GLY A 28 2.35 12.68 -2.39
N GLY A 29 1.56 11.78 -1.82
CA GLY A 29 0.62 10.93 -2.55
C GLY A 29 -0.64 10.67 -1.75
N LEU A 30 -1.32 9.57 -2.07
CA LEU A 30 -2.55 9.16 -1.40
C LEU A 30 -2.30 7.86 -0.62
N THR A 31 -2.71 7.83 0.63
CA THR A 31 -2.56 6.65 1.49
C THR A 31 -3.94 6.11 1.87
N PHE A 32 -4.06 4.78 1.82
CA PHE A 32 -5.26 4.08 2.29
C PHE A 32 -4.97 3.44 3.64
N LEU A 33 -5.81 3.77 4.61
CA LEU A 33 -5.73 3.23 5.96
C LEU A 33 -6.82 2.18 6.13
N VAL A 34 -6.46 1.05 6.74
CA VAL A 34 -7.40 -0.03 7.04
C VAL A 34 -7.28 -0.38 8.50
N ALA A 35 -8.39 -0.36 9.22
CA ALA A 35 -8.45 -0.60 10.67
C ALA A 35 -7.51 0.32 11.45
N GLY A 36 -7.34 1.56 10.99
CA GLY A 36 -6.46 2.55 11.61
C GLY A 36 -5.00 2.43 11.26
N HIS A 37 -4.61 1.43 10.46
CA HIS A 37 -3.22 1.19 10.05
C HIS A 37 -3.02 1.51 8.58
N MET A 38 -1.85 2.01 8.24
CA MET A 38 -1.50 2.16 6.84
C MET A 38 -1.53 0.79 6.16
N CYS A 39 -2.25 0.71 5.06
CA CYS A 39 -2.34 -0.50 4.24
C CYS A 39 -1.49 -0.36 2.98
N CYS A 40 -1.83 0.62 2.17
CA CYS A 40 -1.14 0.88 0.92
C CYS A 40 -1.27 2.35 0.55
N GLY A 41 -0.57 2.75 -0.49
CA GLY A 41 -0.63 4.12 -0.97
C GLY A 41 -0.15 4.22 -2.39
N ILE A 42 -0.24 5.41 -2.93
CA ILE A 42 0.17 5.70 -4.30
C ILE A 42 0.99 6.98 -4.29
N VAL A 43 2.19 6.90 -4.84
CA VAL A 43 3.06 8.07 -5.06
C VAL A 43 3.37 8.10 -6.55
N GLY A 44 2.87 9.12 -7.25
CA GLY A 44 2.96 9.13 -8.70
C GLY A 44 2.22 7.93 -9.27
N GLU A 45 2.91 7.06 -10.00
CA GLU A 45 2.37 5.82 -10.54
C GLU A 45 2.79 4.60 -9.74
N THR A 46 3.52 4.79 -8.65
CA THR A 46 4.10 3.71 -7.87
C THR A 46 3.16 3.34 -6.72
N LEU A 47 2.94 2.04 -6.55
CA LEU A 47 2.17 1.52 -5.44
C LEU A 47 3.08 1.35 -4.22
N VAL A 48 2.60 1.76 -3.05
CA VAL A 48 3.30 1.57 -1.78
C VAL A 48 2.51 0.57 -0.97
N LEU A 49 3.19 -0.41 -0.39
CA LEU A 49 2.56 -1.39 0.50
C LEU A 49 3.25 -1.41 1.85
N ARG A 50 2.46 -1.56 2.90
CA ARG A 50 2.96 -1.89 4.23
C ARG A 50 2.68 -3.38 4.49
N LEU A 51 3.72 -4.12 4.81
CA LEU A 51 3.67 -5.57 5.00
C LEU A 51 4.33 -5.92 6.32
N ASN A 52 4.33 -7.20 6.70
CA ASN A 52 5.19 -7.66 7.77
C ASN A 52 6.57 -7.99 7.19
N GLU A 53 7.53 -8.31 8.07
CA GLU A 53 8.91 -8.55 7.64
C GLU A 53 9.00 -9.69 6.61
N ASN A 54 8.33 -10.80 6.85
CA ASN A 54 8.37 -11.94 5.92
C ASN A 54 7.76 -11.59 4.57
N LEU A 55 6.59 -10.96 4.57
CA LEU A 55 5.92 -10.58 3.33
C LEU A 55 6.73 -9.52 2.57
N ALA A 56 7.34 -8.58 3.28
CA ALA A 56 8.19 -7.57 2.64
C ALA A 56 9.41 -8.21 1.98
N ASN A 57 10.06 -9.16 2.67
CA ASN A 57 11.21 -9.87 2.12
C ASN A 57 10.83 -10.68 0.88
N GLN A 58 9.69 -11.36 0.92
CA GLN A 58 9.19 -12.11 -0.24
C GLN A 58 8.86 -11.17 -1.40
N ALA A 59 8.24 -10.03 -1.10
CA ALA A 59 7.89 -9.05 -2.12
C ALA A 59 9.14 -8.50 -2.83
N LEU A 60 10.20 -8.24 -2.08
CA LEU A 60 11.45 -7.71 -2.64
C LEU A 60 12.13 -8.68 -3.61
N GLU A 61 11.77 -9.95 -3.60
CA GLU A 61 12.26 -10.93 -4.57
C GLU A 61 11.54 -10.84 -5.91
N GLN A 62 10.41 -10.14 -5.97
CA GLN A 62 9.63 -10.01 -7.19
C GLN A 62 10.17 -8.89 -8.09
N PRO A 63 10.00 -9.02 -9.42
CA PRO A 63 10.38 -7.93 -10.32
C PRO A 63 9.59 -6.66 -10.01
N HIS A 64 10.21 -5.51 -10.22
CA HIS A 64 9.60 -4.18 -10.06
C HIS A 64 9.26 -3.82 -8.62
N VAL A 65 9.73 -4.58 -7.65
CA VAL A 65 9.56 -4.27 -6.23
C VAL A 65 10.90 -3.81 -5.66
N ARG A 66 10.87 -2.70 -4.92
CA ARG A 66 12.07 -2.14 -4.31
C ARG A 66 11.74 -1.61 -2.91
N PRO A 67 12.76 -1.49 -2.03
CA PRO A 67 12.52 -0.95 -0.69
C PRO A 67 12.04 0.49 -0.77
N MET A 68 11.11 0.85 0.13
CA MET A 68 10.69 2.24 0.24
C MET A 68 11.73 3.03 1.04
N ASP A 69 12.19 4.14 0.47
CA ASP A 69 13.22 4.99 1.08
C ASP A 69 12.83 6.46 1.03
N PHE A 70 11.61 6.78 1.41
CA PHE A 70 11.04 8.11 1.26
C PHE A 70 11.91 9.23 1.82
N THR A 71 12.58 8.99 2.94
CA THR A 71 13.42 10.00 3.60
C THR A 71 14.92 9.76 3.40
N GLY A 72 15.29 8.99 2.38
CA GLY A 72 16.68 8.57 2.17
C GLY A 72 17.10 7.40 3.04
N ARG A 73 16.22 6.88 3.86
CA ARG A 73 16.44 5.69 4.68
C ARG A 73 15.41 4.63 4.34
N PRO A 74 15.80 3.36 4.21
CA PRO A 74 14.82 2.30 3.98
C PRO A 74 13.80 2.27 5.11
N MET A 75 12.52 2.23 4.76
CA MET A 75 11.45 2.09 5.74
C MET A 75 11.15 0.61 5.91
N LYS A 76 11.30 0.13 7.13
CA LYS A 76 11.09 -1.28 7.42
C LYS A 76 9.66 -1.71 7.09
N ASN A 77 9.55 -2.85 6.44
CA ASN A 77 8.27 -3.48 6.10
C ASN A 77 7.46 -2.71 5.08
N MET A 78 8.06 -1.76 4.39
CA MET A 78 7.40 -1.02 3.33
C MET A 78 8.14 -1.19 2.01
N VAL A 79 7.39 -1.34 0.94
CA VAL A 79 7.95 -1.54 -0.39
C VAL A 79 7.26 -0.66 -1.40
N TYR A 80 8.00 -0.29 -2.45
CA TYR A 80 7.46 0.31 -3.67
C TYR A 80 7.29 -0.78 -4.72
N ILE A 81 6.18 -0.70 -5.44
CA ILE A 81 5.94 -1.55 -6.61
C ILE A 81 5.73 -0.63 -7.80
N ASP A 82 6.66 -0.69 -8.75
CA ASP A 82 6.59 0.14 -9.96
C ASP A 82 5.53 -0.40 -10.92
N PRO A 83 5.01 0.43 -11.86
CA PRO A 83 3.82 0.08 -12.65
C PRO A 83 3.80 -1.31 -13.28
N PRO A 84 4.91 -1.83 -13.87
CA PRO A 84 4.82 -3.18 -14.43
C PRO A 84 4.50 -4.25 -13.40
N GLY A 85 4.85 -4.03 -12.12
CA GLY A 85 4.63 -5.01 -11.05
C GLY A 85 3.22 -5.00 -10.47
N HIS A 86 2.40 -3.99 -10.78
CA HIS A 86 1.02 -3.93 -10.25
C HIS A 86 -0.04 -3.86 -11.35
N ARG A 87 0.26 -4.35 -12.55
CA ARG A 87 -0.72 -4.39 -13.63
C ARG A 87 -1.66 -5.58 -13.49
N GLY A 88 -2.89 -5.39 -13.96
CA GLY A 88 -3.87 -6.46 -14.03
C GLY A 88 -4.16 -7.08 -12.68
N ARG A 89 -4.14 -8.39 -12.62
CA ARG A 89 -4.47 -9.15 -11.40
C ARG A 89 -3.47 -8.97 -10.27
N ALA A 90 -2.25 -8.55 -10.60
CA ALA A 90 -1.22 -8.35 -9.58
C ALA A 90 -1.61 -7.26 -8.59
N LEU A 91 -2.29 -6.21 -9.05
CA LEU A 91 -2.73 -5.14 -8.15
C LEU A 91 -3.65 -5.67 -7.05
N ARG A 92 -4.66 -6.47 -7.42
CA ARG A 92 -5.58 -7.03 -6.45
C ARG A 92 -4.85 -7.90 -5.42
N ALA A 93 -3.95 -8.76 -5.89
CA ALA A 93 -3.19 -9.63 -5.00
C ALA A 93 -2.35 -8.82 -4.00
N TRP A 94 -1.65 -7.79 -4.47
CA TRP A 94 -0.86 -6.92 -3.61
C TRP A 94 -1.72 -6.20 -2.57
N VAL A 95 -2.80 -5.57 -3.01
CA VAL A 95 -3.66 -4.80 -2.11
C VAL A 95 -4.36 -5.70 -1.10
N GLU A 96 -4.84 -6.87 -1.53
CA GLU A 96 -5.48 -7.81 -0.61
C GLU A 96 -4.52 -8.35 0.43
N THR A 97 -3.27 -8.61 0.04
CA THR A 97 -2.23 -9.05 0.97
C THR A 97 -1.97 -7.97 2.04
N ALA A 98 -1.83 -6.72 1.60
CA ALA A 98 -1.58 -5.60 2.53
C ALA A 98 -2.80 -5.35 3.43
N ALA A 99 -4.02 -5.45 2.89
CA ALA A 99 -5.24 -5.27 3.67
C ALA A 99 -5.40 -6.35 4.73
N ALA A 100 -5.11 -7.60 4.39
CA ALA A 100 -5.16 -8.71 5.34
C ALA A 100 -4.15 -8.48 6.48
N HIS A 101 -2.95 -8.02 6.14
CA HIS A 101 -1.97 -7.69 7.17
C HIS A 101 -2.45 -6.56 8.08
N ALA A 102 -2.97 -5.48 7.51
CA ALA A 102 -3.46 -4.34 8.29
C ALA A 102 -4.58 -4.77 9.24
N ARG A 103 -5.49 -5.62 8.78
CA ARG A 103 -6.60 -6.12 9.59
C ARG A 103 -6.16 -7.13 10.65
N SER A 104 -4.99 -7.73 10.49
CA SER A 104 -4.44 -8.66 11.47
C SER A 104 -3.83 -7.95 12.68
N LEU A 105 -3.55 -6.66 12.56
CA LEU A 105 -2.97 -5.87 13.63
C LEU A 105 -4.05 -5.41 14.59
N PRO A 106 -3.72 -5.20 15.89
CA PRO A 106 -4.70 -4.63 16.81
C PRO A 106 -5.19 -3.28 16.30
N ALA A 107 -6.49 -3.04 16.39
CA ALA A 107 -7.07 -1.77 15.97
C ALA A 107 -6.45 -0.63 16.79
N LYS A 108 -6.09 0.47 16.12
CA LYS A 108 -5.56 1.64 16.81
C LYS A 108 -6.69 2.35 17.55
N PRO A 109 -6.42 2.83 18.77
CA PRO A 109 -7.40 3.66 19.46
C PRO A 109 -7.71 4.91 18.65
N ILE A 110 -8.97 5.33 18.68
CA ILE A 110 -9.38 6.58 18.07
C ILE A 110 -9.13 7.68 19.08
N HIS A 111 -8.37 8.68 18.68
CA HIS A 111 -8.08 9.84 19.52
C HIS A 111 -8.77 11.08 19.01
#